data_f5a02bb6715b96108d1e6028b8325ca2
#
_entry.id   f5a02bb6715b96108d1e6028b8325ca2
#
_cell.length_a   1.000
_cell.length_b   1.000
_cell.length_c   1.000
_cell.angle_alpha   90.00
_cell.angle_beta   90.00
_cell.angle_gamma   90.00
#
_symmetry.space_group_name_H-M   'P 1'
#
loop_
_entity.id
_entity.type
_entity.pdbx_description
1 polymer ?
#
loop_
_entity_poly.entity_id
_entity_poly.type
_entity_poly.pdbx_seq_one_letter_code
_entity_poly.pdbx_strand_id
1 'polypeptide(L)'
;MVLEELHNLPVGELAIIGMRGCEDICASINRYLVSWRKDVVKKGLIAPSIVDEYTRDSYMLDVRCPRFGTGEAKGMITSSVRGDDLYIIVDCFNYGVTYRMYGQEVPMSPDDYFQDLKRIISAAAGKPRRVTDIMPMLYECA
;
A
#
# COMPACT_ATOMS: atom_id res chain seq x y z
N MET A 1 9.12 -26.72 19.30
CA MET A 1 10.15 -25.96 18.55
C MET A 1 9.73 -25.70 17.10
N VAL A 2 9.57 -26.72 16.24
CA VAL A 2 9.20 -26.52 14.83
C VAL A 2 7.80 -25.89 14.60
N LEU A 3 6.82 -26.19 15.45
CA LEU A 3 5.46 -25.65 15.33
C LEU A 3 5.33 -24.19 15.82
N GLU A 4 6.15 -23.77 16.80
CA GLU A 4 6.19 -22.37 17.25
C GLU A 4 6.89 -21.45 16.23
N GLU A 5 7.90 -21.97 15.52
CA GLU A 5 8.55 -21.23 14.44
C GLU A 5 7.62 -20.99 13.25
N LEU A 6 6.72 -21.94 12.92
CA LEU A 6 5.74 -21.81 11.84
C LEU A 6 4.66 -20.76 12.14
N HIS A 7 4.34 -20.50 13.41
CA HIS A 7 3.36 -19.48 13.81
C HIS A 7 3.90 -18.05 13.71
N ASN A 8 5.21 -17.87 13.63
CA ASN A 8 5.88 -16.58 13.56
C ASN A 8 6.37 -16.20 12.15
N LEU A 9 6.12 -17.03 11.15
CA LEU A 9 6.46 -16.68 9.79
C LEU A 9 5.48 -15.64 9.22
N PRO A 10 5.98 -14.59 8.55
CA PRO A 10 5.12 -13.60 7.91
C PRO A 10 4.26 -14.25 6.82
N VAL A 11 3.08 -13.70 6.57
CA VAL A 11 2.17 -14.15 5.51
C VAL A 11 2.85 -14.07 4.13
N GLY A 12 3.64 -13.02 3.93
CA GLY A 12 4.43 -12.75 2.75
C GLY A 12 5.40 -11.61 3.03
N GLU A 13 6.17 -11.22 2.03
CA GLU A 13 6.98 -10.00 2.13
C GLU A 13 6.07 -8.78 2.28
N LEU A 14 6.45 -7.86 3.17
CA LEU A 14 5.66 -6.65 3.40
C LEU A 14 5.74 -5.72 2.19
N ALA A 15 4.61 -5.31 1.68
CA ALA A 15 4.48 -4.31 0.64
C ALA A 15 3.41 -3.27 1.02
N ILE A 16 3.71 -1.99 0.83
CA ILE A 16 2.81 -0.89 1.19
C ILE A 16 2.57 -0.01 -0.03
N ILE A 17 1.32 0.24 -0.30
CA ILE A 17 0.86 1.19 -1.30
C ILE A 17 0.22 2.37 -0.58
N GLY A 18 0.73 3.58 -0.82
CA GLY A 18 0.05 4.82 -0.47
C GLY A 18 -0.73 5.33 -1.66
N MET A 19 -2.05 5.42 -1.51
CA MET A 19 -2.87 6.06 -2.53
C MET A 19 -2.61 7.57 -2.53
N ARG A 20 -2.96 8.21 -3.63
CA ARG A 20 -2.78 9.65 -3.83
C ARG A 20 -3.40 10.45 -2.68
N GLY A 21 -2.64 11.38 -2.10
CA GLY A 21 -3.02 12.14 -0.91
C GLY A 21 -2.61 11.52 0.43
N CYS A 22 -2.02 10.31 0.41
CA CYS A 22 -1.50 9.62 1.61
C CYS A 22 0.04 9.61 1.68
N GLU A 23 0.73 10.40 0.86
CA GLU A 23 2.18 10.33 0.69
C GLU A 23 2.92 10.59 2.02
N ASP A 24 2.54 11.60 2.77
CA ASP A 24 3.22 12.00 4.02
C ASP A 24 3.05 10.95 5.13
N ILE A 25 1.83 10.45 5.31
CA ILE A 25 1.56 9.40 6.31
C ILE A 25 2.29 8.11 5.94
N CYS A 26 2.29 7.73 4.67
CA CYS A 26 2.97 6.54 4.18
C CYS A 26 4.49 6.65 4.34
N ALA A 27 5.07 7.81 4.04
CA ALA A 27 6.49 8.06 4.27
C ALA A 27 6.87 7.94 5.76
N SER A 28 6.01 8.41 6.65
CA SER A 28 6.21 8.30 8.10
C SER A 28 6.11 6.85 8.59
N ILE A 29 5.11 6.11 8.12
CA ILE A 29 4.93 4.68 8.41
C ILE A 29 6.15 3.89 7.92
N ASN A 30 6.58 4.14 6.68
CA ASN A 30 7.73 3.45 6.11
C ASN A 30 9.01 3.67 6.92
N ARG A 31 9.32 4.92 7.30
CA ARG A 31 10.48 5.24 8.15
C ARG A 31 10.44 4.50 9.49
N TYR A 32 9.28 4.48 10.12
CA TYR A 32 9.08 3.76 11.39
C TYR A 32 9.32 2.27 11.23
N LEU A 33 8.72 1.64 10.22
CA LEU A 33 8.85 0.20 9.96
C LEU A 33 10.28 -0.20 9.62
N VAL A 34 10.96 0.58 8.79
CA VAL A 34 12.37 0.34 8.45
C VAL A 34 13.24 0.37 9.70
N SER A 35 13.09 1.39 10.55
CA SER A 35 13.84 1.52 11.79
C SER A 35 13.54 0.37 12.75
N TRP A 36 12.27 0.11 13.00
CA TRP A 36 11.82 -0.92 13.92
C TRP A 36 12.27 -2.33 13.48
N ARG A 37 12.12 -2.68 12.23
CA ARG A 37 12.52 -3.99 11.71
C ARG A 37 14.03 -4.20 11.79
N LYS A 38 14.83 -3.19 11.45
CA LYS A 38 16.30 -3.23 11.61
C LYS A 38 16.72 -3.42 13.07
N ASP A 39 16.00 -2.82 14.01
CA ASP A 39 16.27 -3.01 15.44
C ASP A 39 15.90 -4.42 15.92
N VAL A 40 14.84 -5.01 15.40
CA VAL A 40 14.45 -6.42 15.68
C VAL A 40 15.55 -7.38 15.19
N VAL A 41 16.10 -7.12 13.99
CA VAL A 41 17.24 -7.90 13.48
C VAL A 41 18.46 -7.79 14.37
N LYS A 42 18.85 -6.57 14.80
CA LYS A 42 20.00 -6.34 15.70
C LYS A 42 19.85 -7.07 17.03
N LYS A 43 18.62 -7.22 17.51
CA LYS A 43 18.31 -7.95 18.76
C LYS A 43 18.28 -9.47 18.57
N GLY A 44 18.42 -9.98 17.35
CA GLY A 44 18.37 -11.41 17.05
C GLY A 44 17.01 -12.07 17.30
N LEU A 45 15.93 -11.31 17.17
CA LEU A 45 14.56 -11.76 17.50
C LEU A 45 13.82 -12.38 16.31
N ILE A 46 14.50 -12.59 15.18
CA ILE A 46 13.90 -13.16 13.97
C ILE A 46 14.74 -14.30 13.40
N ALA A 47 14.09 -15.17 12.63
CA ALA A 47 14.76 -16.27 11.94
C ALA A 47 15.73 -15.74 10.87
N PRO A 48 16.89 -16.38 10.68
CA PRO A 48 17.87 -15.98 9.65
C PRO A 48 17.29 -15.92 8.24
N SER A 49 16.30 -16.75 7.92
CA SER A 49 15.66 -16.83 6.60
C SER A 49 14.89 -15.59 6.18
N ILE A 50 14.55 -14.71 7.11
CA ILE A 50 13.75 -13.49 6.83
C ILE A 50 14.52 -12.19 7.12
N VAL A 51 15.82 -12.28 7.43
CA VAL A 51 16.68 -11.12 7.73
C VAL A 51 16.70 -10.13 6.55
N ASP A 52 16.83 -10.64 5.33
CA ASP A 52 16.91 -9.79 4.13
C ASP A 52 15.64 -8.95 3.94
N GLU A 53 14.47 -9.52 4.21
CA GLU A 53 13.20 -8.80 4.16
C GLU A 53 13.11 -7.72 5.24
N TYR A 54 13.64 -7.99 6.45
CA TYR A 54 13.61 -7.06 7.59
C TYR A 54 14.69 -5.97 7.51
N THR A 55 15.67 -6.11 6.64
CA THR A 55 16.75 -5.11 6.44
C THR A 55 16.53 -4.19 5.24
N ARG A 56 15.41 -4.31 4.55
CA ARG A 56 15.07 -3.45 3.41
C ARG A 56 15.04 -1.97 3.81
N ASP A 57 15.40 -1.11 2.86
CA ASP A 57 15.39 0.35 3.07
C ASP A 57 14.03 0.99 2.78
N SER A 58 13.12 0.25 2.15
CA SER A 58 11.73 0.69 1.91
C SER A 58 10.81 -0.49 1.68
N TYR A 59 9.58 -0.35 2.14
CA TYR A 59 8.45 -1.25 1.91
C TYR A 59 7.42 -0.64 0.96
N MET A 60 7.66 0.59 0.49
CA MET A 60 6.75 1.30 -0.38
C MET A 60 6.85 0.80 -1.82
N LEU A 61 5.70 0.62 -2.45
CA LEU A 61 5.56 0.37 -3.88
C LEU A 61 5.05 1.62 -4.59
N ASP A 62 5.59 1.89 -5.77
CA ASP A 62 5.08 2.96 -6.62
C ASP A 62 3.83 2.50 -7.37
N VAL A 63 2.78 3.29 -7.26
CA VAL A 63 1.51 3.08 -7.96
C VAL A 63 1.05 4.35 -8.63
N ARG A 64 0.28 4.19 -9.69
CA ARG A 64 -0.27 5.32 -10.43
C ARG A 64 -1.69 5.03 -10.85
N CYS A 65 -2.52 6.06 -10.80
CA CYS A 65 -3.86 6.06 -11.38
C CYS A 65 -3.98 7.23 -12.38
N PRO A 66 -3.31 7.14 -13.56
CA PRO A 66 -3.42 8.19 -14.56
C PRO A 66 -4.87 8.36 -15.01
N ARG A 67 -5.30 9.62 -15.08
CA ARG A 67 -6.62 10.02 -15.57
C ARG A 67 -6.57 10.32 -17.06
N PHE A 68 -7.58 9.83 -17.77
CA PHE A 68 -7.86 10.26 -19.14
C PHE A 68 -8.66 11.55 -19.14
N GLY A 69 -8.74 12.22 -20.28
CA GLY A 69 -9.49 13.47 -20.42
C GLY A 69 -10.97 13.36 -20.04
N THR A 70 -11.57 12.18 -20.15
CA THR A 70 -12.94 11.86 -19.76
C THR A 70 -13.15 11.71 -18.25
N GLY A 71 -12.06 11.66 -17.45
CA GLY A 71 -12.10 11.40 -16.01
C GLY A 71 -11.91 9.92 -15.65
N GLU A 72 -11.93 9.00 -16.60
CA GLU A 72 -11.55 7.60 -16.37
C GLU A 72 -10.09 7.49 -15.92
N ALA A 73 -9.79 6.44 -15.15
CA ALA A 73 -8.43 6.17 -14.71
C ALA A 73 -8.06 4.70 -14.90
N LYS A 74 -6.75 4.45 -14.94
CA LYS A 74 -6.20 3.09 -14.97
C LYS A 74 -5.33 2.88 -13.73
N GLY A 75 -5.59 1.81 -12.97
CA GLY A 75 -4.71 1.39 -11.88
C GLY A 75 -3.44 0.73 -12.44
N MET A 76 -2.29 1.17 -11.97
CA MET A 76 -0.98 0.62 -12.36
C MET A 76 -0.12 0.43 -11.12
N ILE A 77 0.44 -0.77 -10.97
CA ILE A 77 1.45 -1.11 -9.98
C ILE A 77 2.74 -1.38 -10.74
N THR A 78 3.81 -0.66 -10.43
CA THR A 78 5.05 -0.70 -11.22
C THR A 78 5.97 -1.86 -10.84
N SER A 79 5.73 -2.50 -9.69
CA SER A 79 6.51 -3.63 -9.19
C SER A 79 5.65 -4.87 -9.04
N SER A 80 6.29 -6.05 -8.99
CA SER A 80 5.58 -7.29 -8.72
C SER A 80 5.08 -7.30 -7.28
N VAL A 81 3.84 -7.72 -7.07
CA VAL A 81 3.22 -7.94 -5.76
C VAL A 81 2.95 -9.44 -5.52
N ARG A 82 3.59 -10.29 -6.30
CA ARG A 82 3.36 -11.74 -6.21
C ARG A 82 3.91 -12.30 -4.90
N GLY A 83 3.01 -12.87 -4.12
CA GLY A 83 3.36 -13.51 -2.85
C GLY A 83 3.45 -12.56 -1.66
N ASP A 84 3.24 -11.25 -1.87
CA ASP A 84 3.34 -10.23 -0.84
C ASP A 84 2.16 -10.23 0.13
N ASP A 85 2.42 -9.73 1.32
CA ASP A 85 1.43 -9.23 2.26
C ASP A 85 1.26 -7.73 1.98
N LEU A 86 0.25 -7.41 1.15
CA LEU A 86 0.05 -6.08 0.58
C LEU A 86 -0.90 -5.24 1.45
N TYR A 87 -0.44 -4.07 1.85
CA TYR A 87 -1.23 -3.05 2.54
C TYR A 87 -1.47 -1.85 1.62
N ILE A 88 -2.71 -1.41 1.50
CA ILE A 88 -3.09 -0.25 0.70
C ILE A 88 -3.68 0.79 1.64
N ILE A 89 -3.10 2.00 1.67
CA ILE A 89 -3.54 3.10 2.53
C ILE A 89 -4.24 4.13 1.66
N VAL A 90 -5.50 4.43 1.99
CA VAL A 90 -6.33 5.39 1.24
C VAL A 90 -7.10 6.30 2.20
N ASP A 91 -7.09 7.59 1.93
CA ASP A 91 -7.93 8.59 2.57
C ASP A 91 -8.94 9.13 1.55
N CYS A 92 -10.18 8.68 1.65
CA CYS A 92 -11.26 9.09 0.75
C CYS A 92 -11.75 10.52 1.00
N PHE A 93 -11.35 11.15 2.10
CA PHE A 93 -11.82 12.47 2.50
C PHE A 93 -10.77 13.58 2.31
N ASN A 94 -9.69 13.30 1.59
CA ASN A 94 -8.70 14.31 1.25
C ASN A 94 -9.17 15.17 0.05
N TYR A 95 -9.82 16.30 0.34
CA TYR A 95 -10.31 17.23 -0.70
C TYR A 95 -9.21 18.13 -1.30
N GLY A 96 -7.97 18.02 -0.86
CA GLY A 96 -6.85 18.82 -1.34
C GLY A 96 -6.21 18.32 -2.65
N VAL A 97 -6.59 17.13 -3.12
CA VAL A 97 -6.05 16.54 -4.34
C VAL A 97 -6.95 16.82 -5.53
N THR A 98 -6.36 17.23 -6.64
CA THR A 98 -7.08 17.49 -7.90
C THR A 98 -6.59 16.59 -9.03
N TYR A 99 -7.39 16.46 -10.07
CA TYR A 99 -7.01 15.86 -11.34
C TYR A 99 -7.55 16.70 -12.52
N ARG A 100 -7.01 16.48 -13.70
CA ARG A 100 -7.49 17.19 -14.92
C ARG A 100 -8.54 16.37 -15.64
N MET A 101 -9.66 17.04 -15.98
CA MET A 101 -10.73 16.51 -16.80
C MET A 101 -11.17 17.59 -17.80
N TYR A 102 -11.17 17.28 -19.08
CA TYR A 102 -11.47 18.24 -20.16
C TYR A 102 -10.69 19.57 -20.05
N GLY A 103 -9.42 19.49 -19.60
CA GLY A 103 -8.55 20.65 -19.43
C GLY A 103 -8.79 21.48 -18.17
N GLN A 104 -9.75 21.11 -17.33
CA GLN A 104 -10.05 21.78 -16.05
C GLN A 104 -9.50 20.99 -14.86
N GLU A 105 -9.08 21.70 -13.81
CA GLU A 105 -8.72 21.11 -12.53
C GLU A 105 -10.00 20.78 -11.75
N VAL A 106 -10.14 19.51 -11.38
CA VAL A 106 -11.32 18.99 -10.65
C VAL A 106 -10.82 18.38 -9.35
N PRO A 107 -11.38 18.75 -8.18
CA PRO A 107 -11.03 18.09 -6.92
C PRO A 107 -11.51 16.64 -6.93
N MET A 108 -10.70 15.76 -6.34
CA MET A 108 -11.10 14.37 -6.16
C MET A 108 -12.24 14.28 -5.13
N SER A 109 -13.30 13.58 -5.50
CA SER A 109 -14.39 13.24 -4.60
C SER A 109 -14.04 11.97 -3.80
N PRO A 110 -14.74 11.67 -2.69
CA PRO A 110 -14.64 10.38 -2.02
C PRO A 110 -14.84 9.18 -2.96
N ASP A 111 -15.79 9.28 -3.88
CA ASP A 111 -16.02 8.25 -4.91
C ASP A 111 -14.82 8.06 -5.85
N ASP A 112 -14.12 9.14 -6.22
CA ASP A 112 -12.92 9.06 -7.05
C ASP A 112 -11.82 8.25 -6.36
N TYR A 113 -11.58 8.51 -5.07
CA TYR A 113 -10.59 7.75 -4.28
C TYR A 113 -10.99 6.29 -4.14
N PHE A 114 -12.24 6.03 -3.81
CA PHE A 114 -12.75 4.68 -3.65
C PHE A 114 -12.69 3.89 -4.96
N GLN A 115 -12.99 4.55 -6.09
CA GLN A 115 -12.85 3.93 -7.40
C GLN A 115 -11.39 3.67 -7.78
N ASP A 116 -10.47 4.57 -7.43
CA ASP A 116 -9.03 4.35 -7.64
C ASP A 116 -8.49 3.21 -6.77
N LEU A 117 -8.96 3.07 -5.52
CA LEU A 117 -8.67 1.90 -4.68
C LEU A 117 -9.07 0.59 -5.39
N LYS A 118 -10.29 0.50 -5.90
CA LYS A 118 -10.77 -0.68 -6.64
C LYS A 118 -9.91 -0.96 -7.88
N ARG A 119 -9.45 0.07 -8.58
CA ARG A 119 -8.55 -0.07 -9.74
C ARG A 119 -7.19 -0.66 -9.35
N ILE A 120 -6.63 -0.23 -8.21
CA ILE A 120 -5.34 -0.76 -7.71
C ILE A 120 -5.50 -2.20 -7.23
N ILE A 121 -6.56 -2.53 -6.49
CA ILE A 121 -6.88 -3.91 -6.10
C ILE A 121 -7.00 -4.80 -7.34
N SER A 122 -7.70 -4.33 -8.36
CA SER A 122 -7.83 -5.04 -9.64
C SER A 122 -6.49 -5.20 -10.36
N ALA A 123 -5.62 -4.19 -10.31
CA ALA A 123 -4.28 -4.26 -10.91
C ALA A 123 -3.37 -5.28 -10.21
N ALA A 124 -3.57 -5.52 -8.92
CA ALA A 124 -2.87 -6.58 -8.18
C ALA A 124 -3.27 -7.99 -8.66
N ALA A 125 -4.47 -8.14 -9.27
CA ALA A 125 -4.94 -9.34 -9.97
C ALA A 125 -4.83 -10.64 -9.16
N GLY A 126 -5.06 -10.58 -7.84
CA GLY A 126 -5.02 -11.76 -6.96
C GLY A 126 -3.61 -12.37 -6.79
N LYS A 127 -2.54 -11.66 -7.14
CA LYS A 127 -1.15 -12.12 -7.00
C LYS A 127 -0.60 -12.03 -5.57
N PRO A 128 -0.97 -11.03 -4.73
CA PRO A 128 -0.59 -11.00 -3.33
C PRO A 128 -1.17 -12.21 -2.57
N ARG A 129 -0.52 -12.61 -1.49
CA ARG A 129 -1.07 -13.61 -0.56
C ARG A 129 -2.19 -13.05 0.29
N ARG A 130 -2.08 -11.76 0.63
CA ARG A 130 -3.10 -11.02 1.36
C ARG A 130 -3.14 -9.58 0.87
N VAL A 131 -4.33 -9.00 0.85
CA VAL A 131 -4.52 -7.56 0.64
C VAL A 131 -5.28 -7.03 1.85
N THR A 132 -4.76 -5.96 2.45
CA THR A 132 -5.37 -5.26 3.58
C THR A 132 -5.50 -3.80 3.22
N ASP A 133 -6.73 -3.30 3.20
CA ASP A 133 -6.99 -1.88 3.00
C ASP A 133 -7.02 -1.17 4.35
N ILE A 134 -6.27 -0.07 4.46
CA ILE A 134 -6.27 0.81 5.62
C ILE A 134 -6.94 2.12 5.20
N MET A 135 -8.10 2.35 5.77
CA MET A 135 -8.92 3.52 5.53
C MET A 135 -9.14 4.22 6.87
N PRO A 136 -8.37 5.30 7.18
CA PRO A 136 -8.44 5.97 8.49
C PRO A 136 -9.84 6.45 8.84
N MET A 137 -10.61 6.86 7.84
CA MET A 137 -12.03 7.14 7.95
C MET A 137 -12.77 6.28 6.92
N LEU A 138 -13.55 5.33 7.41
CA LEU A 138 -14.21 4.35 6.55
C LEU A 138 -15.25 5.01 5.65
N TYR A 139 -15.14 4.75 4.35
CA TYR A 139 -16.08 5.18 3.32
C TYR A 139 -16.88 3.98 2.81
N GLU A 140 -18.15 4.15 2.48
CA GLU A 140 -19.05 3.07 2.06
C GLU A 140 -19.22 1.97 3.13
N CYS A 141 -19.45 2.39 4.39
CA CYS A 141 -19.54 1.49 5.54
C CYS A 141 -20.99 1.06 5.89
N ALA A 142 -21.95 1.39 5.05
CA ALA A 142 -23.35 1.06 5.31
C ALA A 142 -23.72 -0.37 4.91
#